data_4afeadd1955ad1ebc76d21aa748cd0f1
#
_entry.id   4afeadd1955ad1ebc76d21aa748cd0f1
#
_cell.length_a   1.000
_cell.length_b   1.000
_cell.length_c   1.000
_cell.angle_alpha   90.00
_cell.angle_beta   90.00
_cell.angle_gamma   90.00
#
_symmetry.space_group_name_H-M   'P 1'
#
loop_
_entity.id
_entity.type
_entity.pdbx_description
1 polymer ?
#
loop_
_entity_poly.entity_id
_entity_poly.type
_entity_poly.pdbx_seq_one_letter_code
_entity_poly.pdbx_strand_id
1 'polypeptide(L)'
;NYMTRKIQQLMDEQMKAAEELRIAEFNSLQAQINPHFLYNTMDMINWMALQGQTSEISSAVQSLSRFYKLTLSRKKSISTIGEEEEHVSIYLKIQNMRYHDNISFISDIPDELTDYQIPKLTLQPVIENCVLHGILEKDTKAGTIVLTGWMEQEDIVLLISDDGVGIPPEKLSTIISGNSAGSSSGGTNIAVYNTHQRLQILYGRAYGLTYTSRQGQGTEVQIRIPARRQTQEPV
;
A
#
# COMPACT_ATOMS: atom_id res chain seq x y z
N ASN A 1 49.45 -16.69 10.02
CA ASN A 1 49.68 -15.33 9.57
C ASN A 1 48.51 -14.43 9.95
N TYR A 2 48.76 -13.33 10.67
CA TYR A 2 47.71 -12.41 11.17
C TYR A 2 46.82 -11.87 10.02
N MET A 3 47.42 -11.47 8.90
CA MET A 3 46.73 -10.97 7.72
C MET A 3 45.79 -12.01 7.13
N THR A 4 46.18 -13.23 6.99
CA THR A 4 45.36 -14.32 6.42
C THR A 4 44.13 -14.59 7.28
N ARG A 5 44.28 -14.59 8.61
CA ARG A 5 43.14 -14.70 9.55
C ARG A 5 42.17 -13.52 9.45
N LYS A 6 42.72 -12.28 9.34
CA LYS A 6 41.87 -11.08 9.23
C LYS A 6 41.12 -11.03 7.91
N ILE A 7 41.72 -11.45 6.80
CA ILE A 7 41.06 -11.56 5.52
C ILE A 7 39.93 -12.62 5.58
N GLN A 8 40.21 -13.78 6.17
CA GLN A 8 39.21 -14.83 6.33
C GLN A 8 38.02 -14.35 7.16
N GLN A 9 38.29 -13.67 8.29
CA GLN A 9 37.24 -13.09 9.14
C GLN A 9 36.39 -12.07 8.37
N LEU A 10 36.99 -11.18 7.59
CA LEU A 10 36.27 -10.18 6.78
C LEU A 10 35.46 -10.82 5.67
N MET A 11 35.97 -11.88 5.05
CA MET A 11 35.22 -12.66 4.04
C MET A 11 34.00 -13.35 4.66
N ASP A 12 34.14 -13.96 5.83
CA ASP A 12 33.06 -14.63 6.54
C ASP A 12 31.99 -13.61 6.99
N GLU A 13 32.40 -12.44 7.48
CA GLU A 13 31.50 -11.33 7.83
C GLU A 13 30.76 -10.80 6.59
N GLN A 14 31.43 -10.64 5.45
CA GLN A 14 30.79 -10.22 4.18
C GLN A 14 29.81 -11.27 3.65
N MET A 15 30.18 -12.55 3.69
CA MET A 15 29.28 -13.63 3.26
C MET A 15 28.01 -13.66 4.13
N LYS A 16 28.17 -13.53 5.45
CA LYS A 16 27.04 -13.50 6.38
C LYS A 16 26.11 -12.29 6.15
N ALA A 17 26.69 -11.11 5.98
CA ALA A 17 25.94 -9.90 5.65
C ALA A 17 25.20 -9.98 4.31
N ALA A 18 25.83 -10.59 3.29
CA ALA A 18 25.21 -10.85 1.98
C ALA A 18 24.05 -11.85 2.06
N GLU A 19 24.15 -12.87 2.90
CA GLU A 19 23.10 -13.86 3.13
C GLU A 19 21.90 -13.26 3.91
N GLU A 20 22.18 -12.48 4.95
CA GLU A 20 21.16 -11.74 5.71
C GLU A 20 20.40 -10.74 4.79
N LEU A 21 21.11 -10.06 3.90
CA LEU A 21 20.50 -9.16 2.91
C LEU A 21 19.58 -9.92 1.94
N ARG A 22 20.03 -11.06 1.41
CA ARG A 22 19.22 -11.92 0.52
C ARG A 22 17.95 -12.42 1.19
N ILE A 23 18.05 -12.83 2.46
CA ILE A 23 16.89 -13.27 3.27
C ILE A 23 15.94 -12.11 3.50
N ALA A 24 16.45 -10.92 3.83
CA ALA A 24 15.64 -9.71 4.00
C ALA A 24 14.94 -9.30 2.69
N GLU A 25 15.64 -9.36 1.55
CA GLU A 25 15.06 -9.12 0.22
C GLU A 25 13.98 -10.15 -0.12
N PHE A 26 14.22 -11.44 0.14
CA PHE A 26 13.25 -12.50 -0.08
C PHE A 26 11.99 -12.31 0.78
N ASN A 27 12.15 -12.02 2.07
CA ASN A 27 11.05 -11.74 2.98
C ASN A 27 10.27 -10.48 2.57
N SER A 28 10.96 -9.44 2.11
CA SER A 28 10.34 -8.23 1.56
C SER A 28 9.53 -8.50 0.30
N LEU A 29 10.03 -9.35 -0.60
CA LEU A 29 9.30 -9.77 -1.80
C LEU A 29 8.09 -10.64 -1.47
N GLN A 30 8.21 -11.53 -0.49
CA GLN A 30 7.10 -12.37 -0.04
C GLN A 30 6.02 -11.55 0.66
N ALA A 31 6.39 -10.51 1.41
CA ALA A 31 5.45 -9.60 2.06
C ALA A 31 4.67 -8.70 1.05
N GLN A 32 5.15 -8.54 -0.19
CA GLN A 32 4.44 -7.82 -1.24
C GLN A 32 3.26 -8.60 -1.82
N ILE A 33 3.20 -9.91 -1.62
CA ILE A 33 2.04 -10.73 -1.97
C ILE A 33 1.18 -10.83 -0.72
N ASN A 34 0.01 -10.17 -0.73
CA ASN A 34 -1.00 -10.38 0.32
C ASN A 34 -1.69 -11.74 0.08
N PRO A 35 -1.33 -12.83 0.81
CA PRO A 35 -1.87 -14.15 0.52
C PRO A 35 -3.39 -14.21 0.73
N HIS A 36 -3.89 -13.48 1.70
CA HIS A 36 -5.31 -13.43 2.01
C HIS A 36 -6.12 -12.77 0.89
N PHE A 37 -5.59 -11.68 0.29
CA PHE A 37 -6.21 -11.05 -0.86
C PHE A 37 -6.24 -12.00 -2.08
N LEU A 38 -5.14 -12.73 -2.32
CA LEU A 38 -5.06 -13.71 -3.40
C LEU A 38 -6.08 -14.83 -3.21
N TYR A 39 -6.11 -15.49 -2.03
CA TYR A 39 -7.06 -16.57 -1.76
C TYR A 39 -8.50 -16.11 -1.90
N ASN A 40 -8.85 -14.98 -1.33
CA ASN A 40 -10.20 -14.41 -1.43
C ASN A 40 -10.62 -14.11 -2.86
N THR A 41 -9.69 -13.65 -3.71
CA THR A 41 -9.97 -13.39 -5.12
C THR A 41 -10.14 -14.69 -5.91
N MET A 42 -9.36 -15.73 -5.61
CA MET A 42 -9.53 -17.06 -6.21
C MET A 42 -10.86 -17.70 -5.83
N ASP A 43 -11.27 -17.60 -4.55
CA ASP A 43 -12.57 -18.10 -4.08
C ASP A 43 -13.72 -17.38 -4.79
N MET A 44 -13.62 -16.05 -4.94
CA MET A 44 -14.59 -15.26 -5.69
C MET A 44 -14.70 -15.73 -7.16
N ILE A 45 -13.57 -15.94 -7.84
CA ILE A 45 -13.51 -16.43 -9.22
C ILE A 45 -14.16 -17.82 -9.32
N ASN A 46 -13.87 -18.71 -8.38
CA ASN A 46 -14.47 -20.04 -8.31
C ASN A 46 -16.01 -19.96 -8.16
N TRP A 47 -16.49 -19.05 -7.31
CA TRP A 47 -17.93 -18.81 -7.11
C TRP A 47 -18.59 -18.29 -8.40
N MET A 48 -17.97 -17.34 -9.09
CA MET A 48 -18.43 -16.85 -10.40
C MET A 48 -18.49 -17.99 -11.43
N ALA A 49 -17.53 -18.92 -11.41
CA ALA A 49 -17.52 -20.09 -12.30
C ALA A 49 -18.70 -21.03 -12.04
N LEU A 50 -19.01 -21.31 -10.77
CA LEU A 50 -20.18 -22.13 -10.40
C LEU A 50 -21.51 -21.49 -10.80
N GLN A 51 -21.57 -20.17 -10.93
CA GLN A 51 -22.75 -19.41 -11.38
C GLN A 51 -22.79 -19.20 -12.90
N GLY A 52 -21.77 -19.62 -13.64
CA GLY A 52 -21.70 -19.44 -15.09
C GLY A 52 -21.43 -18.00 -15.54
N GLN A 53 -20.88 -17.14 -14.67
CA GLN A 53 -20.59 -15.72 -14.92
C GLN A 53 -19.26 -15.55 -15.70
N THR A 54 -19.24 -15.97 -16.97
CA THR A 54 -18.00 -16.06 -17.77
C THR A 54 -17.34 -14.70 -18.03
N SER A 55 -18.11 -13.64 -18.24
CA SER A 55 -17.62 -12.29 -18.47
C SER A 55 -16.94 -11.71 -17.22
N GLU A 56 -17.54 -11.93 -16.06
CA GLU A 56 -17.05 -11.49 -14.75
C GLU A 56 -15.75 -12.20 -14.38
N ILE A 57 -15.67 -13.51 -14.66
CA ILE A 57 -14.43 -14.29 -14.47
C ILE A 57 -13.28 -13.67 -15.29
N SER A 58 -13.52 -13.42 -16.59
CA SER A 58 -12.49 -12.82 -17.45
C SER A 58 -12.03 -11.48 -16.91
N SER A 59 -12.95 -10.61 -16.49
CA SER A 59 -12.63 -9.31 -15.88
C SER A 59 -11.84 -9.43 -14.57
N ALA A 60 -12.22 -10.37 -13.70
CA ALA A 60 -11.53 -10.63 -12.43
C ALA A 60 -10.09 -11.12 -12.64
N VAL A 61 -9.90 -12.09 -13.56
CA VAL A 61 -8.56 -12.63 -13.90
C VAL A 61 -7.66 -11.57 -14.52
N GLN A 62 -8.17 -10.74 -15.43
CA GLN A 62 -7.42 -9.64 -16.03
C GLN A 62 -7.03 -8.60 -14.97
N SER A 63 -7.96 -8.22 -14.10
CA SER A 63 -7.68 -7.28 -13.00
C SER A 63 -6.63 -7.82 -12.03
N LEU A 64 -6.74 -9.09 -11.64
CA LEU A 64 -5.77 -9.75 -10.76
C LEU A 64 -4.38 -9.83 -11.41
N SER A 65 -4.32 -10.19 -12.69
CA SER A 65 -3.05 -10.21 -13.44
C SER A 65 -2.39 -8.84 -13.50
N ARG A 66 -3.17 -7.78 -13.78
CA ARG A 66 -2.67 -6.40 -13.83
C ARG A 66 -2.20 -5.93 -12.45
N PHE A 67 -2.98 -6.20 -11.39
CA PHE A 67 -2.62 -5.92 -10.01
C PHE A 67 -1.25 -6.48 -9.65
N TYR A 68 -1.05 -7.80 -9.87
CA TYR A 68 0.23 -8.43 -9.54
C TYR A 68 1.38 -8.00 -10.46
N LYS A 69 1.10 -7.66 -11.72
CA LYS A 69 2.12 -7.10 -12.62
C LYS A 69 2.67 -5.76 -12.10
N LEU A 70 1.81 -4.89 -11.58
CA LEU A 70 2.21 -3.63 -10.96
C LEU A 70 2.94 -3.88 -9.63
N THR A 71 2.42 -4.77 -8.79
CA THR A 71 3.03 -5.13 -7.50
C THR A 71 4.44 -5.72 -7.68
N LEU A 72 4.59 -6.70 -8.56
CA LEU A 72 5.81 -7.51 -8.73
C LEU A 72 6.80 -6.95 -9.75
N SER A 73 6.56 -5.79 -10.34
CA SER A 73 7.50 -5.20 -11.30
C SER A 73 8.85 -4.93 -10.63
N ARG A 74 9.83 -5.79 -10.91
CA ARG A 74 11.12 -5.94 -10.20
C ARG A 74 12.10 -4.78 -10.36
N LYS A 75 11.87 -3.84 -11.26
CA LYS A 75 12.95 -2.92 -11.68
C LYS A 75 13.10 -1.65 -10.84
N LYS A 76 12.13 -1.26 -10.01
CA LYS A 76 12.21 0.00 -9.24
C LYS A 76 11.46 -0.14 -7.90
N SER A 77 12.09 0.29 -6.83
CA SER A 77 11.44 0.54 -5.52
C SER A 77 10.59 1.82 -5.51
N ILE A 78 10.68 2.58 -6.60
CA ILE A 78 9.98 3.84 -6.84
C ILE A 78 9.01 3.64 -7.99
N SER A 79 7.81 4.18 -7.86
CA SER A 79 6.72 4.23 -8.83
C SER A 79 6.39 5.69 -9.14
N THR A 80 5.40 5.93 -9.98
CA THR A 80 4.78 7.25 -10.13
C THR A 80 3.45 7.30 -9.37
N ILE A 81 2.97 8.51 -9.09
CA ILE A 81 1.66 8.71 -8.45
C ILE A 81 0.56 8.08 -9.31
N GLY A 82 0.62 8.23 -10.64
CA GLY A 82 -0.35 7.62 -11.56
C GLY A 82 -0.32 6.08 -11.53
N GLU A 83 0.87 5.45 -11.42
CA GLU A 83 0.98 3.99 -11.27
C GLU A 83 0.41 3.50 -9.92
N GLU A 84 0.60 4.25 -8.83
CA GLU A 84 0.02 3.93 -7.52
C GLU A 84 -1.51 4.12 -7.53
N GLU A 85 -2.01 5.16 -8.19
CA GLU A 85 -3.45 5.39 -8.40
C GLU A 85 -4.09 4.26 -9.22
N GLU A 86 -3.46 3.85 -10.33
CA GLU A 86 -3.91 2.70 -11.11
C GLU A 86 -3.95 1.42 -10.25
N HIS A 87 -2.90 1.20 -9.45
CA HIS A 87 -2.79 0.02 -8.60
C HIS A 87 -3.93 -0.06 -7.58
N VAL A 88 -4.23 1.04 -6.87
CA VAL A 88 -5.34 1.06 -5.90
C VAL A 88 -6.70 1.02 -6.57
N SER A 89 -6.87 1.59 -7.77
CA SER A 89 -8.11 1.50 -8.55
C SER A 89 -8.42 0.05 -8.94
N ILE A 90 -7.39 -0.71 -9.35
CA ILE A 90 -7.55 -2.14 -9.68
C ILE A 90 -7.89 -2.95 -8.43
N TYR A 91 -7.22 -2.67 -7.28
CA TYR A 91 -7.55 -3.30 -6.01
C TYR A 91 -9.01 -3.09 -5.64
N LEU A 92 -9.50 -1.84 -5.70
CA LEU A 92 -10.89 -1.50 -5.37
C LEU A 92 -11.88 -2.13 -6.35
N LYS A 93 -11.53 -2.22 -7.65
CA LYS A 93 -12.34 -2.94 -8.63
C LYS A 93 -12.51 -4.42 -8.26
N ILE A 94 -11.45 -5.09 -7.83
CA ILE A 94 -11.52 -6.49 -7.37
C ILE A 94 -12.37 -6.60 -6.09
N GLN A 95 -12.20 -5.67 -5.14
CA GLN A 95 -13.01 -5.65 -3.93
C GLN A 95 -14.50 -5.42 -4.23
N ASN A 96 -14.83 -4.54 -5.17
CA ASN A 96 -16.20 -4.29 -5.60
C ASN A 96 -16.85 -5.52 -6.23
N MET A 97 -16.13 -6.30 -7.03
CA MET A 97 -16.63 -7.59 -7.52
C MET A 97 -17.02 -8.53 -6.37
N ARG A 98 -16.33 -8.45 -5.23
CA ARG A 98 -16.60 -9.28 -4.05
C ARG A 98 -17.72 -8.73 -3.18
N TYR A 99 -17.83 -7.41 -3.06
CA TYR A 99 -18.75 -6.72 -2.14
C TYR A 99 -19.90 -6.01 -2.88
N HIS A 100 -20.23 -6.44 -4.11
CA HIS A 100 -21.43 -6.02 -4.87
C HIS A 100 -21.48 -4.50 -5.13
N ASP A 101 -20.35 -3.92 -5.56
CA ASP A 101 -20.23 -2.49 -5.94
C ASP A 101 -20.61 -1.50 -4.81
N ASN A 102 -20.38 -1.89 -3.56
CA ASN A 102 -20.73 -1.08 -2.39
C ASN A 102 -19.63 -0.07 -2.00
N ILE A 103 -18.46 -0.08 -2.66
CA ILE A 103 -17.34 0.83 -2.39
C ILE A 103 -17.20 1.79 -3.57
N SER A 104 -17.56 3.05 -3.37
CA SER A 104 -17.31 4.11 -4.34
C SER A 104 -15.88 4.64 -4.20
N PHE A 105 -15.20 4.84 -5.30
CA PHE A 105 -13.87 5.45 -5.33
C PHE A 105 -13.87 6.67 -6.23
N ILE A 106 -13.44 7.79 -5.70
CA ILE A 106 -13.31 9.05 -6.42
C ILE A 106 -11.85 9.47 -6.35
N SER A 107 -11.20 9.62 -7.49
CA SER A 107 -9.87 10.18 -7.60
C SER A 107 -9.92 11.55 -8.23
N ASP A 108 -9.30 12.53 -7.58
CA ASP A 108 -9.15 13.91 -8.02
C ASP A 108 -7.67 14.31 -7.89
N ILE A 109 -6.82 13.59 -8.64
CA ILE A 109 -5.40 13.89 -8.78
C ILE A 109 -5.20 14.65 -10.09
N PRO A 110 -4.65 15.88 -10.08
CA PRO A 110 -4.31 16.60 -11.29
C PRO A 110 -3.32 15.81 -12.17
N ASP A 111 -3.54 15.80 -13.49
CA ASP A 111 -2.69 15.09 -14.46
C ASP A 111 -1.21 15.44 -14.31
N GLU A 112 -0.91 16.70 -13.93
CA GLU A 112 0.45 17.20 -13.75
C GLU A 112 1.20 16.49 -12.61
N LEU A 113 0.49 15.88 -11.67
CA LEU A 113 1.08 15.16 -10.53
C LEU A 113 1.33 13.68 -10.82
N THR A 114 0.73 13.11 -11.84
CA THR A 114 0.77 11.67 -12.12
C THR A 114 2.18 11.15 -12.40
N ASP A 115 3.07 11.98 -12.96
CA ASP A 115 4.45 11.62 -13.30
C ASP A 115 5.45 11.81 -12.15
N TYR A 116 5.02 12.34 -11.00
CA TYR A 116 5.91 12.49 -9.86
C TYR A 116 6.17 11.16 -9.17
N GLN A 117 7.37 11.03 -8.62
CA GLN A 117 7.85 9.81 -7.98
C GLN A 117 7.28 9.63 -6.58
N ILE A 118 6.89 8.42 -6.29
CA ILE A 118 6.45 7.96 -4.96
C ILE A 118 7.02 6.56 -4.69
N PRO A 119 7.41 6.20 -3.48
CA PRO A 119 7.80 4.83 -3.18
C PRO A 119 6.64 3.86 -3.43
N LYS A 120 6.94 2.74 -4.08
CA LYS A 120 5.93 1.70 -4.38
C LYS A 120 5.13 1.28 -3.17
N LEU A 121 3.85 0.95 -3.37
CA LEU A 121 2.95 0.49 -2.33
C LEU A 121 2.85 1.51 -1.16
N THR A 122 2.76 2.79 -1.49
CA THR A 122 2.52 3.85 -0.50
C THR A 122 1.03 4.07 -0.30
N LEU A 123 0.22 4.10 -1.36
CA LEU A 123 -1.23 4.29 -1.27
C LEU A 123 -1.95 3.00 -0.83
N GLN A 124 -1.48 1.84 -1.28
CA GLN A 124 -2.15 0.55 -1.08
C GLN A 124 -2.49 0.24 0.38
N PRO A 125 -1.56 0.30 1.37
CA PRO A 125 -1.88 -0.01 2.76
C PRO A 125 -2.92 0.93 3.38
N VAL A 126 -2.96 2.17 2.94
CA VAL A 126 -3.93 3.16 3.41
C VAL A 126 -5.31 2.82 2.86
N ILE A 127 -5.43 2.57 1.55
CA ILE A 127 -6.68 2.16 0.90
C ILE A 127 -7.20 0.82 1.45
N GLU A 128 -6.31 -0.16 1.70
CA GLU A 128 -6.69 -1.42 2.36
C GLU A 128 -7.32 -1.16 3.74
N ASN A 129 -6.76 -0.25 4.53
CA ASN A 129 -7.33 0.11 5.82
C ASN A 129 -8.70 0.79 5.68
N CYS A 130 -8.86 1.75 4.74
CA CYS A 130 -10.15 2.37 4.47
C CYS A 130 -11.23 1.32 4.13
N VAL A 131 -10.89 0.33 3.30
CA VAL A 131 -11.82 -0.76 2.95
C VAL A 131 -12.09 -1.66 4.16
N LEU A 132 -11.05 -2.29 4.73
CA LEU A 132 -11.20 -3.39 5.69
C LEU A 132 -11.65 -2.91 7.07
N HIS A 133 -11.11 -1.77 7.53
CA HIS A 133 -11.33 -1.25 8.89
C HIS A 133 -12.19 0.01 8.92
N GLY A 134 -12.47 0.62 7.77
CA GLY A 134 -13.37 1.76 7.64
C GLY A 134 -14.75 1.31 7.15
N ILE A 135 -14.84 0.99 5.85
CA ILE A 135 -16.13 0.79 5.18
C ILE A 135 -16.78 -0.55 5.53
N LEU A 136 -16.02 -1.65 5.50
CA LEU A 136 -16.57 -2.99 5.76
C LEU A 136 -16.96 -3.25 7.21
N GLU A 137 -16.51 -2.42 8.15
CA GLU A 137 -16.94 -2.43 9.55
C GLU A 137 -18.29 -1.71 9.76
N LYS A 138 -18.79 -0.97 8.76
CA LYS A 138 -20.14 -0.38 8.81
C LYS A 138 -21.21 -1.48 8.68
N ASP A 139 -22.35 -1.31 9.31
CA ASP A 139 -23.49 -2.22 9.17
C ASP A 139 -23.93 -2.35 7.70
N THR A 140 -23.87 -1.25 6.95
CA THR A 140 -24.21 -1.20 5.53
C THR A 140 -23.17 -1.85 4.62
N LYS A 141 -21.91 -1.98 5.10
CA LYS A 141 -20.75 -2.40 4.31
C LYS A 141 -20.59 -1.62 3.00
N ALA A 142 -21.04 -0.38 2.99
CA ALA A 142 -21.02 0.52 1.85
C ALA A 142 -20.44 1.88 2.23
N GLY A 143 -19.67 2.48 1.33
CA GLY A 143 -19.06 3.78 1.59
C GLY A 143 -18.25 4.31 0.42
N THR A 144 -17.64 5.47 0.65
CA THR A 144 -16.88 6.20 -0.34
C THR A 144 -15.47 6.44 0.14
N ILE A 145 -14.50 6.24 -0.76
CA ILE A 145 -13.10 6.61 -0.59
C ILE A 145 -12.80 7.71 -1.60
N VAL A 146 -12.23 8.80 -1.13
CA VAL A 146 -11.81 9.93 -1.97
C VAL A 146 -10.30 10.07 -1.87
N LEU A 147 -9.62 10.12 -3.01
CA LEU A 147 -8.19 10.40 -3.13
C LEU A 147 -8.02 11.73 -3.85
N THR A 148 -7.43 12.70 -3.19
CA THR A 148 -7.10 14.01 -3.77
C THR A 148 -5.61 14.28 -3.68
N GLY A 149 -5.09 15.14 -4.55
CA GLY A 149 -3.68 15.50 -4.55
C GLY A 149 -3.45 16.95 -4.98
N TRP A 150 -2.48 17.61 -4.35
CA TRP A 150 -2.06 18.95 -4.73
C TRP A 150 -0.58 19.20 -4.47
N MET A 151 -0.06 20.24 -5.11
CA MET A 151 1.28 20.75 -4.84
C MET A 151 1.22 21.76 -3.70
N GLU A 152 2.10 21.61 -2.72
CA GLU A 152 2.27 22.57 -1.64
C GLU A 152 3.75 22.99 -1.54
N GLN A 153 4.08 24.15 -2.12
CA GLN A 153 5.47 24.60 -2.29
C GLN A 153 6.30 23.61 -3.12
N GLU A 154 7.27 22.95 -2.51
CA GLU A 154 8.12 21.93 -3.14
C GLU A 154 7.71 20.50 -2.78
N ASP A 155 6.57 20.34 -2.12
CA ASP A 155 6.03 19.06 -1.69
C ASP A 155 4.75 18.71 -2.46
N ILE A 156 4.46 17.42 -2.51
CA ILE A 156 3.16 16.89 -2.93
C ILE A 156 2.45 16.36 -1.68
N VAL A 157 1.20 16.74 -1.58
CA VAL A 157 0.29 16.25 -0.55
C VAL A 157 -0.79 15.42 -1.24
N LEU A 158 -0.92 14.16 -0.81
CA LEU A 158 -2.03 13.28 -1.19
C LEU A 158 -2.91 13.09 0.04
N LEU A 159 -4.21 13.26 -0.11
CA LEU A 159 -5.20 13.07 0.95
C LEU A 159 -6.13 11.92 0.55
N ILE A 160 -6.21 10.91 1.41
CA ILE A 160 -7.15 9.82 1.31
C ILE A 160 -8.18 9.99 2.42
N SER A 161 -9.45 10.04 2.06
CA SER A 161 -10.57 10.20 2.99
C SER A 161 -11.58 9.08 2.79
N ASP A 162 -12.04 8.46 3.88
CA ASP A 162 -13.14 7.50 3.87
C ASP A 162 -14.27 7.93 4.78
N ASP A 163 -15.48 7.51 4.48
CA ASP A 163 -16.69 7.70 5.29
C ASP A 163 -17.00 6.47 6.18
N GLY A 164 -15.97 5.73 6.57
CA GLY A 164 -16.05 4.53 7.38
C GLY A 164 -16.44 4.78 8.84
N VAL A 165 -16.26 3.76 9.68
CA VAL A 165 -16.58 3.83 11.12
C VAL A 165 -15.64 4.75 11.90
N GLY A 166 -14.52 5.18 11.32
CA GLY A 166 -13.51 5.98 11.99
C GLY A 166 -12.72 5.21 13.05
N ILE A 167 -11.71 5.87 13.61
CA ILE A 167 -10.76 5.27 14.56
C ILE A 167 -10.93 5.92 15.92
N PRO A 168 -11.10 5.15 17.00
CA PRO A 168 -11.13 5.66 18.36
C PRO A 168 -9.83 6.40 18.72
N PRO A 169 -9.88 7.50 19.50
CA PRO A 169 -8.70 8.31 19.83
C PRO A 169 -7.55 7.50 20.47
N GLU A 170 -7.87 6.53 21.32
CA GLU A 170 -6.89 5.66 21.96
C GLU A 170 -6.13 4.75 20.99
N LYS A 171 -6.73 4.38 19.86
CA LYS A 171 -6.08 3.59 18.81
C LYS A 171 -5.31 4.45 17.82
N LEU A 172 -5.75 5.68 17.59
CA LEU A 172 -5.15 6.60 16.63
C LEU A 172 -3.66 6.86 16.92
N SER A 173 -3.32 7.05 18.21
CA SER A 173 -1.93 7.27 18.64
C SER A 173 -1.02 6.05 18.43
N THR A 174 -1.58 4.84 18.34
CA THR A 174 -0.81 3.59 18.22
C THR A 174 -0.54 3.19 16.77
N ILE A 175 -1.32 3.68 15.82
CA ILE A 175 -1.20 3.32 14.39
C ILE A 175 0.16 3.72 13.83
N ILE A 176 0.62 4.93 14.11
CA ILE A 176 1.90 5.46 13.60
C ILE A 176 3.08 5.13 14.53
N SER A 177 2.83 4.83 15.81
CA SER A 177 3.89 4.51 16.77
C SER A 177 4.40 3.07 16.73
N GLY A 178 3.71 2.18 16.00
CA GLY A 178 4.07 0.76 15.89
C GLY A 178 3.86 -0.06 17.17
N ASN A 179 3.29 0.53 18.25
CA ASN A 179 3.10 -0.11 19.54
C ASN A 179 1.85 -1.00 19.62
N SER A 180 1.46 -1.64 18.52
CA SER A 180 0.32 -2.56 18.48
C SER A 180 0.70 -3.93 19.05
N ALA A 181 1.21 -3.99 20.28
CA ALA A 181 1.41 -5.23 21.00
C ALA A 181 0.04 -5.75 21.51
N GLY A 182 -0.55 -6.71 20.80
CA GLY A 182 -1.61 -7.55 21.36
C GLY A 182 -2.95 -7.66 20.66
N SER A 183 -3.16 -7.15 19.45
CA SER A 183 -4.41 -7.38 18.73
C SER A 183 -4.23 -8.26 17.49
N SER A 184 -5.12 -9.24 17.33
CA SER A 184 -5.17 -10.17 16.19
C SER A 184 -5.40 -9.51 14.80
N SER A 185 -5.55 -8.19 14.74
CA SER A 185 -5.63 -7.37 13.52
C SER A 185 -4.26 -6.85 13.05
N GLY A 186 -3.16 -7.47 13.47
CA GLY A 186 -1.79 -6.93 13.42
C GLY A 186 -1.18 -6.71 12.04
N GLY A 187 -1.73 -7.26 10.96
CA GLY A 187 -1.08 -7.22 9.65
C GLY A 187 -1.15 -5.86 8.95
N THR A 188 -2.32 -5.22 8.93
CA THR A 188 -2.57 -3.97 8.20
C THR A 188 -2.00 -2.74 8.91
N ASN A 189 -2.08 -2.70 10.25
CA ASN A 189 -1.46 -1.60 11.02
C ASN A 189 0.07 -1.60 10.90
N ILE A 190 0.70 -2.78 10.81
CA ILE A 190 2.14 -2.91 10.58
C ILE A 190 2.51 -2.37 9.19
N ALA A 191 1.69 -2.62 8.16
CA ALA A 191 1.95 -2.14 6.81
C ALA A 191 1.91 -0.61 6.70
N VAL A 192 0.95 0.04 7.38
CA VAL A 192 0.86 1.50 7.48
C VAL A 192 2.05 2.09 8.22
N TYR A 193 2.39 1.54 9.38
CA TYR A 193 3.57 1.95 10.14
C TYR A 193 4.84 1.84 9.29
N ASN A 194 5.04 0.71 8.61
CA ASN A 194 6.20 0.50 7.75
C ASN A 194 6.22 1.52 6.59
N THR A 195 5.08 1.88 6.04
CA THR A 195 4.98 2.91 5.00
C THR A 195 5.38 4.27 5.54
N HIS A 196 4.90 4.66 6.72
CA HIS A 196 5.30 5.90 7.38
C HIS A 196 6.80 5.95 7.64
N GLN A 197 7.37 4.91 8.24
CA GLN A 197 8.81 4.80 8.53
C GLN A 197 9.64 4.85 7.24
N ARG A 198 9.21 4.16 6.19
CA ARG A 198 9.90 4.18 4.89
C ARG A 198 9.97 5.57 4.28
N LEU A 199 8.88 6.33 4.32
CA LEU A 199 8.86 7.72 3.84
C LEU A 199 9.81 8.60 4.66
N GLN A 200 9.84 8.46 5.99
CA GLN A 200 10.76 9.19 6.85
C GLN A 200 12.23 8.84 6.63
N ILE A 201 12.54 7.57 6.39
CA ILE A 201 13.92 7.13 6.06
C ILE A 201 14.37 7.71 4.72
N LEU A 202 13.48 7.72 3.70
CA LEU A 202 13.83 8.18 2.35
C LEU A 202 13.90 9.71 2.23
N TYR A 203 13.05 10.43 2.94
CA TYR A 203 12.83 11.86 2.71
C TYR A 203 13.08 12.73 3.95
N GLY A 204 13.21 12.12 5.11
CA GLY A 204 13.39 12.84 6.39
C GLY A 204 12.12 12.90 7.22
N ARG A 205 12.27 13.33 8.49
CA ARG A 205 11.19 13.30 9.51
C ARG A 205 9.99 14.21 9.23
N ALA A 206 10.14 15.17 8.33
CA ALA A 206 9.05 16.07 7.93
C ALA A 206 8.02 15.40 7.02
N TYR A 207 8.35 14.24 6.46
CA TYR A 207 7.53 13.48 5.51
C TYR A 207 6.90 12.24 6.17
N GLY A 208 5.90 11.69 5.53
CA GLY A 208 5.22 10.49 6.01
C GLY A 208 3.71 10.62 6.02
N LEU A 209 3.06 9.87 6.92
CA LEU A 209 1.61 9.81 7.06
C LEU A 209 1.14 10.61 8.29
N THR A 210 0.05 11.34 8.15
CA THR A 210 -0.67 11.99 9.26
C THR A 210 -2.13 11.55 9.21
N TYR A 211 -2.66 11.11 10.35
CA TYR A 211 -4.01 10.60 10.49
C TYR A 211 -4.88 11.59 11.25
N THR A 212 -6.08 11.85 10.72
CA THR A 212 -7.17 12.55 11.40
C THR A 212 -8.40 11.67 11.32
N SER A 213 -8.99 11.31 12.44
CA SER A 213 -10.17 10.43 12.45
C SER A 213 -11.09 10.75 13.62
N ARG A 214 -12.37 10.54 13.39
CA ARG A 214 -13.41 10.60 14.42
C ARG A 214 -14.31 9.37 14.29
N GLN A 215 -14.54 8.71 15.41
CA GLN A 215 -15.43 7.55 15.45
C GLN A 215 -16.82 7.91 14.91
N GLY A 216 -17.33 7.13 13.97
CA GLY A 216 -18.59 7.34 13.27
C GLY A 216 -18.57 8.38 12.14
N GLN A 217 -17.43 9.00 11.84
CA GLN A 217 -17.32 10.04 10.80
C GLN A 217 -16.31 9.71 9.71
N GLY A 218 -15.55 8.60 9.86
CA GLY A 218 -14.53 8.20 8.92
C GLY A 218 -13.11 8.61 9.29
N THR A 219 -12.19 8.45 8.33
CA THR A 219 -10.76 8.72 8.53
C THR A 219 -10.20 9.52 7.36
N GLU A 220 -9.30 10.45 7.65
CA GLU A 220 -8.47 11.16 6.68
C GLU A 220 -7.01 10.83 6.93
N VAL A 221 -6.30 10.49 5.85
CA VAL A 221 -4.87 10.20 5.87
C VAL A 221 -4.16 11.10 4.88
N GLN A 222 -3.35 11.99 5.40
CA GLN A 222 -2.50 12.85 4.60
C GLN A 222 -1.12 12.22 4.42
N ILE A 223 -0.66 12.14 3.17
CA ILE A 223 0.66 11.66 2.78
C ILE A 223 1.42 12.84 2.21
N ARG A 224 2.57 13.20 2.83
CA ARG A 224 3.44 14.28 2.33
C ARG A 224 4.74 13.67 1.81
N ILE A 225 5.10 14.05 0.58
CA ILE A 225 6.34 13.64 -0.08
C ILE A 225 6.97 14.84 -0.82
N PRO A 226 8.31 14.86 -1.03
CA PRO A 226 8.93 15.91 -1.85
C PRO A 226 8.56 15.72 -3.32
N ALA A 227 8.34 16.81 -4.05
CA ALA A 227 8.02 16.81 -5.46
C ALA A 227 9.27 16.44 -6.29
N ARG A 228 9.42 15.16 -6.63
CA ARG A 228 10.50 14.63 -7.47
C ARG A 228 9.93 14.03 -8.75
N ARG A 229 10.34 14.54 -9.91
CA ARG A 229 9.99 13.93 -11.21
C ARG A 229 10.98 12.84 -11.58
N GLN A 230 10.53 11.86 -12.34
CA GLN A 230 11.41 10.87 -12.94
C GLN A 230 12.31 11.61 -13.96
N THR A 231 13.60 11.71 -13.66
CA THR A 231 14.56 12.20 -14.66
C THR A 231 14.58 11.17 -15.78
N GLN A 232 14.19 11.57 -17.00
CA GLN A 232 14.43 10.74 -18.18
C GLN A 232 15.95 10.62 -18.30
N GLU A 233 16.50 9.43 -18.04
CA GLU A 233 17.85 9.14 -18.48
C GLU A 233 17.86 9.31 -20.01
N PRO A 234 18.76 10.14 -20.57
CA PRO A 234 18.88 10.21 -22.02
C PRO A 234 19.28 8.83 -22.55
N VAL A 235 18.55 8.37 -23.56
CA VAL A 235 18.76 7.10 -24.29
C VAL A 235 20.14 7.09 -24.95
#